data_40bd027b2e69aefaa4986de56e2f57cf
#
_entry.id   40bd027b2e69aefaa4986de56e2f57cf
#
_cell.length_a   1.000
_cell.length_b   1.000
_cell.length_c   1.000
_cell.angle_alpha   90.00
_cell.angle_beta   90.00
_cell.angle_gamma   90.00
#
_symmetry.space_group_name_H-M   'P 1'
#
loop_
_entity.id
_entity.type
_entity.pdbx_description
1 polymer ?
#
loop_
_entity_poly.entity_id
_entity_poly.type
_entity_poly.pdbx_seq_one_letter_code
_entity_poly.pdbx_strand_id
1 'polypeptide(L)'
;MKNNNSTIAAHNNTPTLAISDNRGLAIRALAYNRIHTSDAPEELITRNRYNAVGQLIASRDARLDSDNFRYQYPLGGAALRTDGVDNGTSMQLTNIEGRPVMSLDAKGTRSWVTYEPELGRPLAHQQQPEGGQKTVTDRFFYGENSAEHKAANINGQCIRHYDTAGLQQVDSLSISGVALQQQRQLLTDTLGPVNWFGEEQSWASRLRRESFVTRCTTDILGQLITQTDAKGHTQRMAYNRAGQLSGSWLTIKNGAEQVIVKSLDYSAAGQKLREESGNSVVTEYRYEAETQRLIGIKTTRPAI
;
A
#
# COMPACT_ATOMS: atom_id res chain seq x y z
N MET A 1 -27.74 -23.57 12.83
CA MET A 1 -27.87 -22.11 12.69
C MET A 1 -28.07 -21.52 14.08
N LYS A 2 -27.00 -21.10 14.77
CA LYS A 2 -27.09 -20.43 16.08
C LYS A 2 -27.35 -18.94 15.85
N ASN A 3 -28.38 -18.46 16.52
CA ASN A 3 -29.00 -17.17 16.45
C ASN A 3 -28.05 -15.96 16.33
N ASN A 4 -28.00 -15.34 15.15
CA ASN A 4 -27.44 -13.99 14.95
C ASN A 4 -28.26 -12.88 15.68
N ASN A 5 -29.43 -13.18 16.20
CA ASN A 5 -30.29 -12.20 16.90
C ASN A 5 -29.73 -11.73 18.26
N SER A 6 -28.90 -12.54 18.95
CA SER A 6 -28.34 -12.14 20.24
C SER A 6 -27.26 -11.06 20.11
N THR A 7 -26.50 -11.07 19.00
CA THR A 7 -25.44 -10.08 18.73
C THR A 7 -26.04 -8.71 18.37
N ILE A 8 -27.10 -8.68 17.57
CA ILE A 8 -27.80 -7.44 17.19
C ILE A 8 -28.44 -6.78 18.43
N ALA A 9 -29.05 -7.56 19.33
CA ALA A 9 -29.65 -7.04 20.55
C ALA A 9 -28.62 -6.44 21.51
N ALA A 10 -27.35 -6.93 21.50
CA ALA A 10 -26.29 -6.36 22.33
C ALA A 10 -25.88 -4.94 21.88
N HIS A 11 -26.12 -4.56 20.63
CA HIS A 11 -25.81 -3.23 20.10
C HIS A 11 -26.99 -2.25 20.16
N ASN A 12 -28.14 -2.65 20.71
CA ASN A 12 -29.27 -1.74 20.85
C ASN A 12 -28.97 -0.62 21.87
N ASN A 13 -29.29 0.61 21.50
CA ASN A 13 -29.07 1.81 22.33
C ASN A 13 -27.60 2.09 22.68
N THR A 14 -26.67 1.70 21.78
CA THR A 14 -25.25 1.97 21.94
C THR A 14 -24.70 2.74 20.72
N PRO A 15 -25.19 3.97 20.45
CA PRO A 15 -24.75 4.76 19.30
C PRO A 15 -23.31 5.24 19.49
N THR A 16 -22.53 5.33 18.42
CA THR A 16 -21.28 6.08 18.44
C THR A 16 -21.58 7.57 18.39
N LEU A 17 -21.00 8.35 19.30
CA LEU A 17 -21.21 9.79 19.40
C LEU A 17 -19.89 10.51 19.14
N ALA A 18 -19.90 11.50 18.24
CA ALA A 18 -18.79 12.42 18.01
C ALA A 18 -19.15 13.79 18.62
N ILE A 19 -18.28 14.34 19.45
CA ILE A 19 -18.46 15.63 20.11
C ILE A 19 -17.38 16.57 19.61
N SER A 20 -17.81 17.69 19.01
CA SER A 20 -16.92 18.75 18.52
C SER A 20 -16.99 19.98 19.43
N ASP A 21 -15.91 20.77 19.41
CA ASP A 21 -15.88 22.10 20.01
C ASP A 21 -16.58 23.14 19.10
N ASN A 22 -16.63 24.38 19.51
CA ASN A 22 -17.23 25.49 18.75
C ASN A 22 -16.49 25.81 17.43
N ARG A 23 -15.29 25.24 17.19
CA ARG A 23 -14.51 25.35 15.96
C ARG A 23 -14.75 24.16 15.03
N GLY A 24 -15.61 23.20 15.42
CA GLY A 24 -15.86 21.97 14.67
C GLY A 24 -14.81 20.87 14.88
N LEU A 25 -13.86 21.04 15.83
CA LEU A 25 -12.81 20.05 16.08
C LEU A 25 -13.34 18.93 16.98
N ALA A 26 -13.15 17.68 16.59
CA ALA A 26 -13.62 16.51 17.33
C ALA A 26 -12.84 16.30 18.64
N ILE A 27 -13.38 16.76 19.77
CA ILE A 27 -12.73 16.71 21.09
C ILE A 27 -12.97 15.41 21.85
N ARG A 28 -14.06 14.70 21.55
CA ARG A 28 -14.39 13.40 22.14
C ARG A 28 -15.08 12.50 21.12
N ALA A 29 -14.80 11.21 21.21
CA ALA A 29 -15.57 10.15 20.56
C ALA A 29 -16.01 9.17 21.65
N LEU A 30 -17.32 8.89 21.73
CA LEU A 30 -17.88 7.89 22.63
C LEU A 30 -18.25 6.66 21.81
N ALA A 31 -17.82 5.52 22.29
CA ALA A 31 -18.32 4.21 21.88
C ALA A 31 -18.80 3.48 23.12
N TYR A 32 -19.63 2.49 22.93
CA TYR A 32 -20.15 1.67 24.02
C TYR A 32 -19.77 0.21 23.80
N ASN A 33 -19.33 -0.44 24.86
CA ASN A 33 -19.05 -1.87 24.87
C ASN A 33 -20.03 -2.59 25.80
N ARG A 34 -20.52 -3.76 25.37
CA ARG A 34 -21.39 -4.62 26.16
C ARG A 34 -21.24 -6.06 25.69
N ILE A 35 -21.02 -7.00 26.63
CA ILE A 35 -20.84 -8.41 26.31
C ILE A 35 -22.22 -9.11 26.24
N HIS A 36 -23.08 -8.89 27.20
CA HIS A 36 -24.42 -9.47 27.26
C HIS A 36 -25.50 -8.39 27.19
N THR A 37 -26.65 -8.72 26.65
CA THR A 37 -27.81 -7.79 26.52
C THR A 37 -28.34 -7.27 27.85
N SER A 38 -28.10 -8.02 28.95
CA SER A 38 -28.45 -7.65 30.33
C SER A 38 -27.46 -6.69 30.98
N ASP A 39 -26.25 -6.52 30.41
CA ASP A 39 -25.21 -5.72 31.02
C ASP A 39 -25.46 -4.24 30.78
N ALA A 40 -25.06 -3.40 31.73
CA ALA A 40 -24.98 -1.96 31.50
C ALA A 40 -23.87 -1.67 30.44
N PRO A 41 -24.14 -0.80 29.45
CA PRO A 41 -23.14 -0.43 28.49
C PRO A 41 -21.95 0.29 29.16
N GLU A 42 -20.73 -0.15 28.91
CA GLU A 42 -19.51 0.54 29.30
C GLU A 42 -19.21 1.67 28.32
N GLU A 43 -18.97 2.87 28.80
CA GLU A 43 -18.60 4.01 27.96
C GLU A 43 -17.09 4.01 27.68
N LEU A 44 -16.72 3.98 26.41
CA LEU A 44 -15.35 4.08 25.92
C LEU A 44 -15.16 5.48 25.33
N ILE A 45 -14.43 6.35 26.06
CA ILE A 45 -14.27 7.76 25.68
C ILE A 45 -12.85 8.04 25.22
N THR A 46 -12.67 8.21 23.91
CA THR A 46 -11.44 8.77 23.33
C THR A 46 -11.49 10.29 23.44
N ARG A 47 -10.41 10.92 23.84
CA ARG A 47 -10.30 12.37 24.02
C ARG A 47 -9.18 12.95 23.18
N ASN A 48 -9.44 14.10 22.54
CA ASN A 48 -8.48 14.85 21.76
C ASN A 48 -8.34 16.26 22.34
N ARG A 49 -7.10 16.79 22.32
CA ARG A 49 -6.82 18.17 22.72
C ARG A 49 -6.16 18.89 21.56
N TYR A 50 -6.55 20.13 21.34
CA TYR A 50 -6.08 20.97 20.26
C TYR A 50 -5.47 22.25 20.83
N ASN A 51 -4.48 22.80 20.12
CA ASN A 51 -3.97 24.13 20.42
C ASN A 51 -4.88 25.24 19.86
N ALA A 52 -4.49 26.49 20.07
CA ALA A 52 -5.27 27.65 19.63
C ALA A 52 -5.48 27.71 18.11
N VAL A 53 -4.53 27.21 17.33
CA VAL A 53 -4.59 27.18 15.85
C VAL A 53 -5.28 25.92 15.29
N GLY A 54 -5.80 25.03 16.15
CA GLY A 54 -6.56 23.86 15.71
C GLY A 54 -5.73 22.61 15.44
N GLN A 55 -4.44 22.56 15.81
CA GLN A 55 -3.61 21.38 15.68
C GLN A 55 -3.82 20.43 16.86
N LEU A 56 -3.93 19.11 16.59
CA LEU A 56 -4.05 18.08 17.61
C LEU A 56 -2.76 17.96 18.42
N ILE A 57 -2.76 18.35 19.68
CA ILE A 57 -1.57 18.28 20.55
C ILE A 57 -1.53 17.05 21.43
N ALA A 58 -2.64 16.40 21.68
CA ALA A 58 -2.69 15.13 22.39
C ALA A 58 -3.97 14.35 22.08
N SER A 59 -3.86 13.02 22.16
CA SER A 59 -5.01 12.14 22.18
C SER A 59 -4.91 11.16 23.35
N ARG A 60 -6.07 10.70 23.87
CA ARG A 60 -6.16 9.71 24.92
C ARG A 60 -7.16 8.63 24.53
N ASP A 61 -6.69 7.39 24.43
CA ASP A 61 -7.53 6.20 24.26
C ASP A 61 -8.36 5.95 25.51
N ALA A 62 -9.56 5.41 25.32
CA ALA A 62 -10.50 5.13 26.41
C ALA A 62 -9.96 4.18 27.49
N ARG A 63 -9.01 3.32 27.13
CA ARG A 63 -8.36 2.33 28.01
C ARG A 63 -7.26 2.89 28.88
N LEU A 64 -6.85 4.16 28.67
CA LEU A 64 -5.68 4.75 29.29
C LEU A 64 -6.07 5.93 30.18
N ASP A 65 -5.37 6.08 31.29
CA ASP A 65 -5.48 7.22 32.21
C ASP A 65 -4.65 8.43 31.77
N SER A 66 -3.67 8.20 30.88
CA SER A 66 -2.78 9.23 30.31
C SER A 66 -2.95 9.35 28.81
N ASP A 67 -2.39 10.41 28.21
CA ASP A 67 -2.37 10.59 26.76
C ASP A 67 -1.57 9.45 26.10
N ASN A 68 -2.15 8.78 25.11
CA ASN A 68 -1.45 7.76 24.32
C ASN A 68 -0.59 8.36 23.21
N PHE A 69 -0.92 9.58 22.75
CA PHE A 69 -0.10 10.35 21.83
C PHE A 69 -0.01 11.80 22.25
N ARG A 70 1.18 12.40 22.09
CA ARG A 70 1.43 13.84 22.19
C ARG A 70 2.18 14.31 20.96
N TYR A 71 1.81 15.48 20.46
CA TYR A 71 2.36 16.05 19.24
C TYR A 71 2.93 17.43 19.48
N GLN A 72 4.08 17.73 18.88
CA GLN A 72 4.68 19.05 18.82
C GLN A 72 4.79 19.48 17.36
N TYR A 73 4.49 20.73 17.10
CA TYR A 73 4.44 21.30 15.76
C TYR A 73 5.45 22.43 15.60
N PRO A 74 6.16 22.53 14.48
CA PRO A 74 6.86 23.74 14.08
C PRO A 74 5.84 24.73 13.50
N LEU A 75 6.32 25.91 13.13
CA LEU A 75 5.47 26.93 12.47
C LEU A 75 4.87 26.47 11.13
N GLY A 76 5.50 25.50 10.46
CA GLY A 76 5.05 24.97 9.15
C GLY A 76 3.87 23.99 9.18
N GLY A 77 3.33 23.63 10.35
CA GLY A 77 2.07 22.87 10.47
C GLY A 77 2.16 21.34 10.49
N ALA A 78 3.20 20.71 9.95
CA ALA A 78 3.41 19.26 10.07
C ALA A 78 3.97 18.88 11.46
N ALA A 79 3.58 17.72 12.01
CA ALA A 79 4.09 17.29 13.31
C ALA A 79 5.62 17.08 13.27
N LEU A 80 6.36 17.81 14.10
CA LEU A 80 7.81 17.69 14.26
C LEU A 80 8.17 16.50 15.14
N ARG A 81 7.39 16.31 16.24
CA ARG A 81 7.63 15.26 17.22
C ARG A 81 6.30 14.61 17.60
N THR A 82 6.35 13.30 17.69
CA THR A 82 5.24 12.47 18.19
C THR A 82 5.77 11.59 19.32
N ASP A 83 5.15 11.69 20.48
CA ASP A 83 5.42 10.82 21.63
C ASP A 83 4.24 9.87 21.77
N GLY A 84 4.46 8.58 21.59
CA GLY A 84 3.45 7.52 21.75
C GLY A 84 3.84 6.53 22.84
N VAL A 85 2.85 6.03 23.60
CA VAL A 85 3.11 5.12 24.72
C VAL A 85 3.66 3.78 24.27
N ASP A 86 3.25 3.31 23.07
CA ASP A 86 3.64 1.99 22.57
C ASP A 86 4.86 2.06 21.64
N ASN A 87 4.92 3.07 20.78
CA ASN A 87 5.94 3.22 19.73
C ASN A 87 7.06 4.21 20.10
N GLY A 88 6.98 4.83 21.29
CA GLY A 88 7.98 5.78 21.78
C GLY A 88 7.97 7.11 21.04
N THR A 89 9.10 7.82 21.11
CA THR A 89 9.26 9.14 20.50
C THR A 89 9.79 9.02 19.08
N SER A 90 9.15 9.72 18.13
CA SER A 90 9.67 9.93 16.79
C SER A 90 9.73 11.41 16.44
N MET A 91 10.69 11.79 15.59
CA MET A 91 10.85 13.15 15.08
C MET A 91 10.99 13.12 13.56
N GLN A 92 10.48 14.16 12.88
CA GLN A 92 10.60 14.31 11.43
C GLN A 92 10.83 15.77 11.07
N LEU A 93 11.86 16.03 10.26
CA LEU A 93 12.12 17.32 9.65
C LEU A 93 11.73 17.28 8.19
N THR A 94 11.10 18.35 7.74
CA THR A 94 10.75 18.56 6.33
C THR A 94 11.49 19.80 5.79
N ASN A 95 11.71 19.84 4.49
CA ASN A 95 12.18 21.04 3.81
C ASN A 95 11.02 22.05 3.62
N ILE A 96 11.32 23.20 3.01
CA ILE A 96 10.33 24.26 2.76
C ILE A 96 9.14 23.82 1.89
N GLU A 97 9.32 22.78 1.08
CA GLU A 97 8.27 22.19 0.23
C GLU A 97 7.48 21.07 0.94
N GLY A 98 7.75 20.82 2.23
CA GLY A 98 7.10 19.78 3.02
C GLY A 98 7.64 18.36 2.79
N ARG A 99 8.76 18.20 2.03
CA ARG A 99 9.35 16.87 1.80
C ARG A 99 10.19 16.44 3.01
N PRO A 100 10.10 15.17 3.46
CA PRO A 100 10.91 14.68 4.58
C PRO A 100 12.40 14.71 4.23
N VAL A 101 13.24 15.32 5.07
CA VAL A 101 14.70 15.37 4.89
C VAL A 101 15.44 14.60 5.95
N MET A 102 14.88 14.48 7.15
CA MET A 102 15.45 13.72 8.25
C MET A 102 14.34 13.18 9.15
N SER A 103 14.54 11.97 9.68
CA SER A 103 13.71 11.41 10.75
C SER A 103 14.57 10.72 11.79
N LEU A 104 14.03 10.62 13.02
CA LEU A 104 14.57 9.87 14.14
C LEU A 104 13.44 9.02 14.71
N ASP A 105 13.65 7.71 14.83
CA ASP A 105 12.71 6.81 15.46
C ASP A 105 13.01 6.57 16.96
N ALA A 106 12.11 5.87 17.63
CA ALA A 106 12.26 5.57 19.05
C ALA A 106 13.42 4.61 19.38
N LYS A 107 13.99 3.93 18.37
CA LYS A 107 15.18 3.08 18.52
C LYS A 107 16.48 3.84 18.30
N GLY A 108 16.41 5.17 18.13
CA GLY A 108 17.57 6.01 17.85
C GLY A 108 18.07 5.93 16.41
N THR A 109 17.32 5.26 15.50
CA THR A 109 17.67 5.22 14.08
C THR A 109 17.41 6.57 13.44
N ARG A 110 18.43 7.13 12.81
CA ARG A 110 18.34 8.35 12.00
C ARG A 110 18.21 7.95 10.53
N SER A 111 17.28 8.59 9.83
CA SER A 111 17.10 8.41 8.39
C SER A 111 17.16 9.76 7.69
N TRP A 112 17.71 9.77 6.47
CA TRP A 112 17.79 10.98 5.64
C TRP A 112 17.33 10.65 4.23
N VAL A 113 16.73 11.65 3.58
CA VAL A 113 16.42 11.64 2.16
C VAL A 113 17.15 12.80 1.51
N THR A 114 17.90 12.51 0.44
CA THR A 114 18.50 13.54 -0.41
C THR A 114 17.68 13.69 -1.67
N TYR A 115 17.54 14.94 -2.13
CA TYR A 115 16.74 15.30 -3.28
C TYR A 115 17.58 15.97 -4.34
N GLU A 116 17.15 15.84 -5.58
CA GLU A 116 17.67 16.60 -6.71
C GLU A 116 17.31 18.09 -6.52
N PRO A 117 18.24 19.01 -6.73
CA PRO A 117 17.99 20.43 -6.48
C PRO A 117 16.92 21.05 -7.36
N GLU A 118 16.85 20.67 -8.63
CA GLU A 118 15.99 21.32 -9.64
C GLU A 118 14.55 20.80 -9.62
N LEU A 119 14.37 19.47 -9.63
CA LEU A 119 13.05 18.83 -9.72
C LEU A 119 12.57 18.26 -8.39
N GLY A 120 13.43 18.26 -7.36
CA GLY A 120 13.10 17.76 -6.03
C GLY A 120 12.74 16.27 -5.98
N ARG A 121 13.25 15.48 -6.94
CA ARG A 121 13.08 14.02 -6.94
C ARG A 121 14.06 13.39 -5.94
N PRO A 122 13.68 12.32 -5.21
CA PRO A 122 14.59 11.65 -4.29
C PRO A 122 15.78 11.01 -5.03
N LEU A 123 16.98 11.23 -4.53
CA LEU A 123 18.21 10.64 -5.07
C LEU A 123 18.71 9.48 -4.24
N ALA A 124 18.58 9.57 -2.92
CA ALA A 124 19.03 8.52 -2.01
C ALA A 124 18.25 8.56 -0.68
N HIS A 125 18.05 7.38 -0.12
CA HIS A 125 17.72 7.21 1.29
C HIS A 125 18.97 6.72 2.03
N GLN A 126 19.16 7.21 3.24
CA GLN A 126 20.28 6.85 4.10
C GLN A 126 19.73 6.53 5.48
N GLN A 127 20.37 5.60 6.15
CA GLN A 127 20.00 5.18 7.49
C GLN A 127 21.23 5.04 8.38
N GLN A 128 21.07 5.37 9.65
CA GLN A 128 22.07 5.14 10.68
C GLN A 128 21.37 4.64 11.96
N PRO A 129 21.44 3.36 12.27
CA PRO A 129 21.02 2.83 13.57
C PRO A 129 21.79 3.50 14.70
N GLU A 130 21.23 3.51 15.91
CA GLU A 130 21.92 4.01 17.08
C GLU A 130 23.24 3.24 17.29
N GLY A 131 24.36 3.97 17.47
CA GLY A 131 25.69 3.37 17.58
C GLY A 131 26.23 2.70 16.30
N GLY A 132 25.44 2.64 15.22
CA GLY A 132 25.81 2.01 13.95
C GLY A 132 26.42 2.97 12.94
N GLN A 133 26.89 2.40 11.83
CA GLN A 133 27.39 3.18 10.70
C GLN A 133 26.24 3.68 9.81
N LYS A 134 26.45 4.86 9.21
CA LYS A 134 25.57 5.41 8.21
C LYS A 134 25.71 4.63 6.90
N THR A 135 24.57 4.15 6.37
CA THR A 135 24.49 3.38 5.12
C THR A 135 23.53 4.05 4.16
N VAL A 136 23.75 3.86 2.88
CA VAL A 136 22.83 4.25 1.79
C VAL A 136 21.98 3.05 1.46
N THR A 137 20.71 3.08 1.85
CA THR A 137 19.75 1.96 1.68
C THR A 137 19.13 1.94 0.30
N ASP A 138 18.94 3.15 -0.28
CA ASP A 138 18.29 3.30 -1.59
C ASP A 138 18.98 4.34 -2.43
N ARG A 139 19.00 4.09 -3.76
CA ARG A 139 19.46 5.03 -4.79
C ARG A 139 18.48 5.03 -5.94
N PHE A 140 18.18 6.22 -6.43
CA PHE A 140 17.20 6.43 -7.51
C PHE A 140 17.88 7.10 -8.70
N PHE A 141 17.60 6.60 -9.90
CA PHE A 141 18.06 7.17 -11.17
C PHE A 141 16.87 7.38 -12.10
N TYR A 142 16.90 8.49 -12.79
CA TYR A 142 15.76 8.95 -13.61
C TYR A 142 16.13 8.95 -15.09
N GLY A 143 15.13 8.72 -15.93
CA GLY A 143 15.28 8.78 -17.37
C GLY A 143 15.65 10.20 -17.81
N GLU A 144 16.65 10.29 -18.68
CA GLU A 144 17.13 11.55 -19.24
C GLU A 144 16.26 12.02 -20.40
N ASN A 145 16.41 13.29 -20.80
CA ASN A 145 15.75 13.85 -21.96
C ASN A 145 16.43 13.41 -23.28
N SER A 146 16.49 12.11 -23.52
CA SER A 146 17.06 11.51 -24.73
C SER A 146 15.97 10.99 -25.68
N ALA A 147 16.30 10.78 -26.93
CA ALA A 147 15.38 10.19 -27.90
C ALA A 147 14.97 8.76 -27.52
N GLU A 148 15.91 8.00 -26.97
CA GLU A 148 15.72 6.62 -26.51
C GLU A 148 14.72 6.57 -25.34
N HIS A 149 14.95 7.38 -24.28
CA HIS A 149 14.05 7.41 -23.12
C HIS A 149 12.66 7.96 -23.46
N LYS A 150 12.56 8.90 -24.41
CA LYS A 150 11.27 9.36 -24.94
C LYS A 150 10.51 8.27 -25.68
N ALA A 151 11.21 7.50 -26.53
CA ALA A 151 10.60 6.38 -27.27
C ALA A 151 10.07 5.27 -26.33
N ALA A 152 10.73 5.08 -25.20
CA ALA A 152 10.33 4.12 -24.17
C ALA A 152 9.34 4.71 -23.11
N ASN A 153 8.94 5.97 -23.23
CA ASN A 153 8.10 6.72 -22.27
C ASN A 153 8.68 6.79 -20.84
N ILE A 154 10.00 6.70 -20.68
CA ILE A 154 10.67 6.69 -19.37
C ILE A 154 11.40 8.01 -19.05
N ASN A 155 11.29 9.03 -19.91
CA ASN A 155 11.85 10.35 -19.65
C ASN A 155 11.32 10.95 -18.35
N GLY A 156 12.19 11.32 -17.43
CA GLY A 156 11.87 11.86 -16.11
C GLY A 156 11.31 10.84 -15.12
N GLN A 157 11.06 9.61 -15.52
CA GLN A 157 10.58 8.53 -14.65
C GLN A 157 11.74 7.89 -13.89
N CYS A 158 11.48 7.31 -12.71
CA CYS A 158 12.47 6.50 -12.01
C CYS A 158 12.71 5.20 -12.79
N ILE A 159 13.88 5.10 -13.40
CA ILE A 159 14.24 3.96 -14.27
C ILE A 159 15.08 2.91 -13.57
N ARG A 160 15.84 3.28 -12.54
CA ARG A 160 16.57 2.34 -11.68
C ARG A 160 16.44 2.72 -10.23
N HIS A 161 16.02 1.76 -9.43
CA HIS A 161 15.94 1.85 -7.98
C HIS A 161 16.79 0.71 -7.39
N TYR A 162 17.87 1.06 -6.75
CA TYR A 162 18.64 0.16 -5.91
C TYR A 162 18.06 0.21 -4.51
N ASP A 163 17.57 -0.91 -4.00
CA ASP A 163 16.97 -1.05 -2.68
C ASP A 163 17.71 -2.09 -1.82
N THR A 164 17.17 -2.44 -0.67
CA THR A 164 17.78 -3.41 0.26
C THR A 164 17.76 -4.86 -0.25
N ALA A 165 17.11 -5.15 -1.39
CA ALA A 165 17.06 -6.48 -1.99
C ALA A 165 17.79 -6.56 -3.35
N GLY A 166 18.24 -5.41 -3.91
CA GLY A 166 18.99 -5.34 -5.16
C GLY A 166 18.54 -4.20 -6.07
N LEU A 167 18.52 -4.45 -7.37
CA LEU A 167 18.14 -3.49 -8.41
C LEU A 167 16.76 -3.80 -8.98
N GLN A 168 15.89 -2.81 -9.01
CA GLN A 168 14.71 -2.78 -9.87
C GLN A 168 14.94 -1.79 -11.00
N GLN A 169 14.73 -2.23 -12.23
CA GLN A 169 14.88 -1.40 -13.43
C GLN A 169 13.61 -1.45 -14.26
N VAL A 170 13.20 -0.30 -14.80
CA VAL A 170 12.09 -0.14 -15.75
C VAL A 170 12.67 0.22 -17.09
N ASP A 171 12.39 -0.61 -18.11
CA ASP A 171 12.94 -0.43 -19.46
C ASP A 171 11.96 0.33 -20.37
N SER A 172 10.66 0.19 -20.14
CA SER A 172 9.64 0.92 -20.91
C SER A 172 8.32 1.02 -20.13
N LEU A 173 7.59 2.11 -20.41
CA LEU A 173 6.25 2.38 -19.87
C LEU A 173 5.23 2.54 -21.01
N SER A 174 3.97 2.22 -20.73
CA SER A 174 2.85 2.62 -21.57
C SER A 174 2.61 4.13 -21.47
N ILE A 175 1.78 4.69 -22.33
CA ILE A 175 1.35 6.10 -22.25
C ILE A 175 0.63 6.38 -20.91
N SER A 176 -0.04 5.38 -20.34
CA SER A 176 -0.72 5.46 -19.03
C SER A 176 0.22 5.24 -17.82
N GLY A 177 1.54 5.05 -18.04
CA GLY A 177 2.53 4.87 -16.99
C GLY A 177 2.65 3.44 -16.43
N VAL A 178 2.03 2.46 -17.08
CA VAL A 178 2.19 1.04 -16.69
C VAL A 178 3.51 0.50 -17.20
N ALA A 179 4.30 -0.19 -16.37
CA ALA A 179 5.54 -0.81 -16.78
C ALA A 179 5.29 -1.93 -17.80
N LEU A 180 5.73 -1.72 -19.05
CA LEU A 180 5.64 -2.72 -20.12
C LEU A 180 6.78 -3.72 -20.06
N GLN A 181 7.95 -3.28 -19.65
CA GLN A 181 9.09 -4.13 -19.35
C GLN A 181 9.82 -3.62 -18.12
N GLN A 182 10.04 -4.52 -17.20
CA GLN A 182 10.83 -4.27 -16.00
C GLN A 182 11.68 -5.49 -15.66
N GLN A 183 12.75 -5.27 -14.93
CA GLN A 183 13.63 -6.33 -14.50
C GLN A 183 14.06 -6.16 -13.05
N ARG A 184 14.34 -7.28 -12.40
CA ARG A 184 14.83 -7.36 -11.03
C ARG A 184 16.14 -8.15 -11.01
N GLN A 185 17.18 -7.59 -10.40
CA GLN A 185 18.40 -8.31 -10.02
C GLN A 185 18.52 -8.32 -8.50
N LEU A 186 18.76 -9.49 -7.94
CA LEU A 186 18.88 -9.67 -6.49
C LEU A 186 20.33 -9.47 -6.04
N LEU A 187 20.50 -9.15 -4.76
CA LEU A 187 21.85 -9.12 -4.14
C LEU A 187 22.50 -10.50 -4.15
N THR A 188 23.82 -10.53 -4.30
CA THR A 188 24.64 -11.75 -4.17
C THR A 188 24.76 -12.20 -2.72
N ASP A 189 24.86 -11.23 -1.79
CA ASP A 189 24.97 -11.46 -0.36
C ASP A 189 23.76 -10.86 0.36
N THR A 190 23.11 -11.64 1.19
CA THR A 190 21.93 -11.25 1.98
C THR A 190 22.22 -11.17 3.48
N LEU A 191 23.46 -11.37 3.92
CA LEU A 191 23.84 -11.51 5.33
C LEU A 191 24.25 -10.19 6.00
N GLY A 192 24.31 -9.09 5.27
CA GLY A 192 24.74 -7.79 5.81
C GLY A 192 23.84 -6.64 5.40
N PRO A 193 23.94 -5.49 6.07
CA PRO A 193 23.23 -4.29 5.67
C PRO A 193 23.75 -3.81 4.30
N VAL A 194 22.81 -3.50 3.42
CA VAL A 194 23.11 -2.91 2.11
C VAL A 194 23.69 -1.51 2.30
N ASN A 195 24.67 -1.18 1.46
CA ASN A 195 25.22 0.17 1.37
C ASN A 195 25.56 0.51 -0.09
N TRP A 196 24.71 1.30 -0.74
CA TRP A 196 24.88 1.81 -2.09
C TRP A 196 25.70 3.11 -2.11
N PHE A 197 26.82 3.12 -1.35
CA PHE A 197 27.77 4.22 -1.36
C PHE A 197 28.66 4.18 -2.58
N GLY A 198 29.08 5.35 -3.09
CA GLY A 198 29.94 5.48 -4.25
C GLY A 198 29.19 5.54 -5.58
N GLU A 199 29.90 5.22 -6.66
CA GLU A 199 29.39 5.28 -8.02
C GLU A 199 28.71 3.97 -8.44
N GLU A 200 27.70 4.09 -9.31
CA GLU A 200 26.85 2.99 -9.75
C GLU A 200 27.65 1.81 -10.32
N GLN A 201 28.72 2.11 -11.09
CA GLN A 201 29.57 1.08 -11.71
C GLN A 201 30.22 0.14 -10.68
N SER A 202 30.44 0.61 -9.46
CA SER A 202 31.03 -0.21 -8.39
C SER A 202 30.06 -1.24 -7.79
N TRP A 203 28.75 -1.12 -8.06
CA TRP A 203 27.72 -1.95 -7.43
C TRP A 203 27.41 -3.23 -8.22
N ALA A 204 27.87 -3.35 -9.45
CA ALA A 204 27.60 -4.51 -10.29
C ALA A 204 28.03 -5.85 -9.64
N SER A 205 29.12 -5.83 -8.86
CA SER A 205 29.61 -7.01 -8.13
C SER A 205 28.73 -7.43 -6.97
N ARG A 206 27.85 -6.57 -6.49
CA ARG A 206 26.88 -6.86 -5.41
C ARG A 206 25.60 -7.52 -5.91
N LEU A 207 25.37 -7.48 -7.22
CA LEU A 207 24.18 -8.04 -7.86
C LEU A 207 24.46 -9.43 -8.43
N ARG A 208 23.49 -10.31 -8.37
CA ARG A 208 23.53 -11.60 -9.08
C ARG A 208 23.52 -11.32 -10.58
N ARG A 209 24.16 -12.18 -11.36
CA ARG A 209 24.16 -12.08 -12.82
C ARG A 209 22.76 -12.35 -13.42
N GLU A 210 21.93 -13.10 -12.70
CA GLU A 210 20.59 -13.44 -13.14
C GLU A 210 19.66 -12.22 -13.01
N SER A 211 18.95 -11.91 -14.10
CA SER A 211 17.93 -10.87 -14.15
C SER A 211 16.56 -11.49 -14.39
N PHE A 212 15.60 -11.10 -13.57
CA PHE A 212 14.20 -11.56 -13.65
C PHE A 212 13.40 -10.52 -14.41
N VAL A 213 13.14 -10.78 -15.70
CA VAL A 213 12.42 -9.86 -16.58
C VAL A 213 10.93 -10.18 -16.60
N THR A 214 10.09 -9.18 -16.33
CA THR A 214 8.65 -9.24 -16.51
C THR A 214 8.25 -8.34 -17.68
N ARG A 215 7.40 -8.86 -18.59
CA ARG A 215 6.86 -8.10 -19.72
C ARG A 215 5.35 -8.07 -19.63
N CYS A 216 4.78 -6.91 -19.95
CA CYS A 216 3.34 -6.69 -19.93
C CYS A 216 2.87 -6.06 -21.23
N THR A 217 1.63 -6.33 -21.61
CA THR A 217 0.90 -5.56 -22.62
C THR A 217 -0.37 -5.02 -21.99
N THR A 218 -0.77 -3.84 -22.38
CA THR A 218 -1.98 -3.18 -21.89
C THR A 218 -2.90 -2.82 -23.04
N ASP A 219 -4.16 -2.63 -22.74
CA ASP A 219 -5.08 -1.97 -23.67
C ASP A 219 -4.90 -0.44 -23.65
N ILE A 220 -5.71 0.26 -24.42
CA ILE A 220 -5.69 1.73 -24.50
C ILE A 220 -6.06 2.43 -23.19
N LEU A 221 -6.78 1.75 -22.29
CA LEU A 221 -7.15 2.25 -20.96
C LEU A 221 -6.09 1.96 -19.89
N GLY A 222 -5.00 1.27 -20.25
CA GLY A 222 -3.96 0.85 -19.33
C GLY A 222 -4.26 -0.45 -18.56
N GLN A 223 -5.34 -1.16 -18.94
CA GLN A 223 -5.66 -2.45 -18.32
C GLN A 223 -4.70 -3.54 -18.83
N LEU A 224 -4.23 -4.39 -17.92
CA LEU A 224 -3.27 -5.44 -18.21
C LEU A 224 -3.90 -6.56 -19.06
N ILE A 225 -3.45 -6.73 -20.29
CA ILE A 225 -3.93 -7.80 -21.21
C ILE A 225 -3.07 -9.05 -21.08
N THR A 226 -1.74 -8.91 -21.08
CA THR A 226 -0.84 -10.04 -20.88
C THR A 226 0.28 -9.67 -19.92
N GLN A 227 0.72 -10.66 -19.15
CA GLN A 227 1.93 -10.55 -18.32
C GLN A 227 2.74 -11.84 -18.47
N THR A 228 4.00 -11.69 -18.85
CA THR A 228 4.95 -12.80 -18.93
C THR A 228 6.02 -12.62 -17.85
N ASP A 229 6.17 -13.61 -16.98
CA ASP A 229 7.16 -13.62 -15.92
C ASP A 229 8.56 -14.03 -16.42
N ALA A 230 9.55 -13.95 -15.53
CA ALA A 230 10.94 -14.29 -15.86
C ALA A 230 11.15 -15.78 -16.19
N LYS A 231 10.24 -16.68 -15.85
CA LYS A 231 10.26 -18.10 -16.22
C LYS A 231 9.57 -18.37 -17.57
N GLY A 232 8.93 -17.37 -18.14
CA GLY A 232 8.20 -17.46 -19.39
C GLY A 232 6.75 -17.97 -19.22
N HIS A 233 6.19 -17.90 -18.00
CA HIS A 233 4.76 -18.13 -17.81
C HIS A 233 4.00 -16.88 -18.22
N THR A 234 2.95 -17.06 -19.02
CA THR A 234 2.14 -15.92 -19.50
C THR A 234 0.72 -16.02 -18.96
N GLN A 235 0.32 -15.00 -18.22
CA GLN A 235 -1.07 -14.77 -17.84
C GLN A 235 -1.73 -13.84 -18.87
N ARG A 236 -2.92 -14.20 -19.33
CA ARG A 236 -3.76 -13.36 -20.20
C ARG A 236 -5.08 -13.04 -19.50
N MET A 237 -5.54 -11.82 -19.66
CA MET A 237 -6.77 -11.29 -19.07
C MET A 237 -7.67 -10.71 -20.15
N ALA A 238 -8.97 -10.80 -19.95
CA ALA A 238 -9.99 -10.16 -20.79
C ALA A 238 -10.95 -9.37 -19.90
N TYR A 239 -11.48 -8.29 -20.46
CA TYR A 239 -12.38 -7.38 -19.77
C TYR A 239 -13.69 -7.22 -20.55
N ASN A 240 -14.77 -6.94 -19.82
CA ASN A 240 -16.05 -6.60 -20.41
C ASN A 240 -16.07 -5.11 -20.83
N ARG A 241 -17.20 -4.67 -21.43
CA ARG A 241 -17.35 -3.27 -21.86
C ARG A 241 -17.31 -2.25 -20.73
N ALA A 242 -17.55 -2.67 -19.48
CA ALA A 242 -17.45 -1.82 -18.29
C ALA A 242 -16.03 -1.80 -17.69
N GLY A 243 -15.05 -2.47 -18.32
CA GLY A 243 -13.67 -2.55 -17.84
C GLY A 243 -13.45 -3.52 -16.68
N GLN A 244 -14.44 -4.39 -16.41
CA GLN A 244 -14.35 -5.41 -15.37
C GLN A 244 -13.78 -6.71 -15.94
N LEU A 245 -12.95 -7.42 -15.17
CA LEU A 245 -12.37 -8.71 -15.58
C LEU A 245 -13.49 -9.68 -15.97
N SER A 246 -13.42 -10.26 -17.18
CA SER A 246 -14.40 -11.22 -17.69
C SER A 246 -13.84 -12.64 -17.84
N GLY A 247 -12.52 -12.79 -17.88
CA GLY A 247 -11.85 -14.07 -17.94
C GLY A 247 -10.34 -13.96 -17.78
N SER A 248 -9.69 -15.05 -17.37
CA SER A 248 -8.23 -15.12 -17.31
C SER A 248 -7.72 -16.51 -17.69
N TRP A 249 -6.52 -16.53 -18.26
CA TRP A 249 -5.85 -17.73 -18.75
C TRP A 249 -4.39 -17.73 -18.33
N LEU A 250 -3.82 -18.90 -18.17
CA LEU A 250 -2.41 -19.10 -17.85
C LEU A 250 -1.78 -20.08 -18.85
N THR A 251 -0.69 -19.67 -19.46
CA THR A 251 0.22 -20.52 -20.22
C THR A 251 1.47 -20.75 -19.42
N ILE A 252 1.67 -21.95 -18.89
CA ILE A 252 2.94 -22.34 -18.27
C ILE A 252 3.94 -22.57 -19.40
N LYS A 253 5.10 -21.96 -19.30
CA LYS A 253 6.23 -21.97 -20.25
C LYS A 253 6.11 -23.06 -21.35
N ASN A 254 5.88 -22.63 -22.59
CA ASN A 254 5.75 -23.52 -23.76
C ASN A 254 4.63 -24.58 -23.70
N GLY A 255 3.74 -24.50 -22.68
CA GLY A 255 2.59 -25.38 -22.53
C GLY A 255 1.35 -24.87 -23.28
N ALA A 256 0.27 -25.60 -23.16
CA ALA A 256 -1.05 -25.16 -23.65
C ALA A 256 -1.64 -24.11 -22.70
N GLU A 257 -2.38 -23.15 -23.27
CA GLU A 257 -3.13 -22.18 -22.48
C GLU A 257 -4.24 -22.88 -21.69
N GLN A 258 -4.30 -22.61 -20.39
CA GLN A 258 -5.28 -23.15 -19.47
C GLN A 258 -6.22 -22.05 -18.99
N VAL A 259 -7.51 -22.32 -18.95
CA VAL A 259 -8.51 -21.39 -18.41
C VAL A 259 -8.41 -21.39 -16.89
N ILE A 260 -8.16 -20.23 -16.29
CA ILE A 260 -8.18 -20.05 -14.83
C ILE A 260 -9.54 -19.54 -14.39
N VAL A 261 -9.99 -18.44 -15.00
CA VAL A 261 -11.35 -17.92 -14.83
C VAL A 261 -12.04 -17.97 -16.20
N LYS A 262 -13.12 -18.74 -16.28
CA LYS A 262 -13.88 -18.94 -17.52
C LYS A 262 -14.85 -17.77 -17.76
N SER A 263 -15.57 -17.35 -16.72
CA SER A 263 -16.48 -16.22 -16.80
C SER A 263 -16.68 -15.54 -15.44
N LEU A 264 -16.99 -14.24 -15.48
CA LEU A 264 -17.36 -13.41 -14.34
C LEU A 264 -18.57 -12.58 -14.72
N ASP A 265 -19.61 -12.61 -13.88
CA ASP A 265 -20.82 -11.82 -14.03
C ASP A 265 -20.88 -10.78 -12.90
N TYR A 266 -21.33 -9.58 -13.24
CA TYR A 266 -21.39 -8.45 -12.32
C TYR A 266 -22.78 -7.84 -12.30
N SER A 267 -23.14 -7.26 -11.14
CA SER A 267 -24.33 -6.43 -11.01
C SER A 267 -24.10 -5.05 -11.70
N ALA A 268 -25.18 -4.30 -11.88
CA ALA A 268 -25.09 -2.92 -12.36
C ALA A 268 -24.26 -2.00 -11.42
N ALA A 269 -24.14 -2.36 -10.14
CA ALA A 269 -23.29 -1.67 -9.16
C ALA A 269 -21.83 -2.17 -9.17
N GLY A 270 -21.44 -3.06 -10.08
CA GLY A 270 -20.07 -3.58 -10.19
C GLY A 270 -19.72 -4.71 -9.21
N GLN A 271 -20.71 -5.23 -8.47
CA GLN A 271 -20.48 -6.34 -7.54
C GLN A 271 -20.44 -7.67 -8.29
N LYS A 272 -19.52 -8.55 -7.92
CA LYS A 272 -19.41 -9.89 -8.50
C LYS A 272 -20.65 -10.72 -8.11
N LEU A 273 -21.38 -11.23 -9.10
CA LEU A 273 -22.56 -12.09 -8.90
C LEU A 273 -22.22 -13.56 -9.06
N ARG A 274 -21.37 -13.89 -10.05
CA ARG A 274 -21.00 -15.26 -10.37
C ARG A 274 -19.58 -15.32 -10.91
N GLU A 275 -18.85 -16.34 -10.51
CA GLU A 275 -17.56 -16.71 -11.05
C GLU A 275 -17.57 -18.18 -11.43
N GLU A 276 -17.13 -18.49 -12.66
CA GLU A 276 -16.89 -19.85 -13.11
C GLU A 276 -15.39 -20.03 -13.37
N SER A 277 -14.76 -20.90 -12.60
CA SER A 277 -13.37 -21.25 -12.76
C SER A 277 -13.14 -22.25 -13.90
N GLY A 278 -11.92 -22.32 -14.42
CA GLY A 278 -11.55 -23.26 -15.50
C GLY A 278 -11.73 -24.74 -15.15
N ASN A 279 -11.75 -25.09 -13.87
CA ASN A 279 -12.03 -26.43 -13.35
C ASN A 279 -13.53 -26.70 -13.09
N SER A 280 -14.41 -25.88 -13.66
CA SER A 280 -15.87 -25.95 -13.54
C SER A 280 -16.44 -25.68 -12.14
N VAL A 281 -15.63 -25.17 -11.22
CA VAL A 281 -16.14 -24.68 -9.94
C VAL A 281 -16.88 -23.39 -10.18
N VAL A 282 -18.12 -23.28 -9.64
CA VAL A 282 -18.96 -22.09 -9.72
C VAL A 282 -19.15 -21.50 -8.33
N THR A 283 -18.86 -20.20 -8.18
CA THR A 283 -19.14 -19.44 -6.97
C THR A 283 -20.18 -18.38 -7.28
N GLU A 284 -21.26 -18.35 -6.50
CA GLU A 284 -22.37 -17.39 -6.59
C GLU A 284 -22.35 -16.49 -5.36
N TYR A 285 -22.59 -15.20 -5.57
CA TYR A 285 -22.61 -14.16 -4.54
C TYR A 285 -24.00 -13.57 -4.45
N ARG A 286 -24.55 -13.49 -3.26
CA ARG A 286 -25.87 -12.89 -3.01
C ARG A 286 -25.73 -11.65 -2.16
N TYR A 287 -26.42 -10.61 -2.59
CA TYR A 287 -26.41 -9.31 -1.94
C TYR A 287 -27.84 -8.97 -1.48
N GLU A 288 -27.94 -8.26 -0.37
CA GLU A 288 -29.18 -7.67 0.11
C GLU A 288 -29.64 -6.57 -0.84
N ALA A 289 -30.93 -6.59 -1.22
CA ALA A 289 -31.42 -5.70 -2.26
C ALA A 289 -31.36 -4.20 -1.86
N GLU A 290 -31.65 -3.91 -0.60
CA GLU A 290 -31.77 -2.54 -0.06
C GLU A 290 -30.40 -1.92 0.25
N THR A 291 -29.50 -2.68 0.86
CA THR A 291 -28.20 -2.17 1.35
C THR A 291 -27.04 -2.56 0.47
N GLN A 292 -27.25 -3.45 -0.50
CA GLN A 292 -26.21 -4.01 -1.38
C GLN A 292 -25.07 -4.71 -0.63
N ARG A 293 -25.31 -5.16 0.62
CA ARG A 293 -24.34 -5.90 1.43
C ARG A 293 -24.32 -7.36 1.02
N LEU A 294 -23.12 -7.96 1.01
CA LEU A 294 -22.96 -9.39 0.74
C LEU A 294 -23.58 -10.21 1.88
N ILE A 295 -24.60 -11.02 1.57
CA ILE A 295 -25.32 -11.86 2.53
C ILE A 295 -25.09 -13.35 2.35
N GLY A 296 -24.45 -13.78 1.25
CA GLY A 296 -24.17 -15.18 1.05
C GLY A 296 -23.19 -15.44 -0.08
N ILE A 297 -22.36 -16.46 0.11
CA ILE A 297 -21.46 -17.02 -0.91
C ILE A 297 -21.75 -18.52 -0.98
N LYS A 298 -21.99 -19.03 -2.18
CA LYS A 298 -22.21 -20.46 -2.42
C LYS A 298 -21.24 -20.94 -3.51
N THR A 299 -20.42 -21.92 -3.16
CA THR A 299 -19.51 -22.56 -4.12
C THR A 299 -19.97 -23.99 -4.39
N THR A 300 -20.09 -24.34 -5.65
CA THR A 300 -20.49 -25.67 -6.12
C THR A 300 -19.47 -26.20 -7.10
N ARG A 301 -19.20 -27.49 -7.01
CA ARG A 301 -18.41 -28.23 -8.01
C ARG A 301 -19.34 -29.27 -8.64
N PRO A 302 -19.48 -29.34 -9.99
CA PRO A 302 -20.20 -30.41 -10.62
C PRO A 302 -19.58 -31.77 -10.25
N ALA A 303 -20.39 -32.78 -10.04
CA ALA A 303 -19.89 -34.14 -9.92
C ALA A 303 -19.17 -34.52 -11.22
N ILE A 304 -17.96 -35.05 -11.10
CA ILE A 304 -17.19 -35.60 -12.23
C ILE A 304 -17.80 -36.90 -12.69
#